data_a70e5528337a8664dc84ae41de844f1c
#
_entry.id   a70e5528337a8664dc84ae41de844f1c
#
_cell.length_a   1.000
_cell.length_b   1.000
_cell.length_c   1.000
_cell.angle_alpha   90.00
_cell.angle_beta   90.00
_cell.angle_gamma   90.00
#
_symmetry.space_group_name_H-M   'P 1'
#
loop_
_entity.id
_entity.type
_entity.pdbx_description
1 polymer ?
#
loop_
_entity_poly.entity_id
_entity_poly.type
_entity_poly.pdbx_seq_one_letter_code
_entity_poly.pdbx_strand_id
1 'polypeptide(L)'
;NPQKVTISIGTTASVSFTNKIRTGNFSLTKTTDNGANVAGWKFGIYSDASCTTLVSGPHTTDSSGKISVTGLKIGTYYVKELGHTDPAIEAMYSCASENPQKVTITYGGTASVSFQNSREPGSVKIVKKTNTGSNLSGWQIGIYTDSACTKPISGSPFTTGADGTITINNLMPQTLYAKEVPVNDPFWIIDSSVQTIKV
;
A
#
# COMPACT_ATOMS: atom_id res chain seq x y z
N ASN A 1 -5.44 -35.82 35.79
CA ASN A 1 -5.75 -35.99 37.24
C ASN A 1 -6.94 -36.91 37.39
N PRO A 2 -6.85 -37.97 38.24
CA PRO A 2 -7.99 -38.82 38.49
C PRO A 2 -9.12 -38.02 39.14
N GLN A 3 -10.35 -38.28 38.70
CA GLN A 3 -11.54 -37.73 39.35
C GLN A 3 -12.16 -38.78 40.25
N LYS A 4 -12.43 -38.42 41.51
CA LYS A 4 -13.11 -39.29 42.47
C LYS A 4 -14.61 -39.23 42.21
N VAL A 5 -15.24 -40.40 42.05
CA VAL A 5 -16.67 -40.55 41.97
C VAL A 5 -17.13 -41.44 43.11
N THR A 6 -18.21 -41.07 43.78
CA THR A 6 -18.84 -41.89 44.81
C THR A 6 -20.16 -42.39 44.25
N ILE A 7 -20.38 -43.71 44.34
CA ILE A 7 -21.62 -44.37 43.90
C ILE A 7 -22.45 -44.69 45.11
N SER A 8 -23.71 -44.28 45.08
CA SER A 8 -24.71 -44.61 46.15
C SER A 8 -25.85 -45.42 45.54
N ILE A 9 -26.52 -46.24 46.41
CA ILE A 9 -27.62 -47.09 45.94
C ILE A 9 -28.75 -46.23 45.35
N GLY A 10 -29.21 -46.61 44.15
CA GLY A 10 -30.33 -45.96 43.47
C GLY A 10 -30.02 -44.63 42.80
N THR A 11 -28.73 -44.19 42.72
CA THR A 11 -28.35 -42.95 42.12
C THR A 11 -27.34 -43.17 40.95
N THR A 12 -27.34 -42.26 39.98
CA THR A 12 -26.33 -42.22 38.94
C THR A 12 -25.27 -41.17 39.32
N ALA A 13 -24.00 -41.58 39.39
CA ALA A 13 -22.88 -40.65 39.56
C ALA A 13 -22.29 -40.30 38.19
N SER A 14 -21.89 -39.04 37.97
CA SER A 14 -21.29 -38.56 36.74
C SER A 14 -19.96 -37.85 37.00
N VAL A 15 -19.04 -37.95 36.02
CA VAL A 15 -17.80 -37.20 35.98
C VAL A 15 -17.67 -36.60 34.60
N SER A 16 -16.98 -35.47 34.51
CA SER A 16 -16.71 -34.81 33.23
C SER A 16 -15.25 -34.46 33.08
N PHE A 17 -14.75 -34.56 31.84
CA PHE A 17 -13.39 -34.15 31.45
C PHE A 17 -13.48 -33.14 30.35
N THR A 18 -12.72 -32.05 30.47
CA THR A 18 -12.66 -31.00 29.47
C THR A 18 -11.23 -30.83 28.93
N ASN A 19 -11.03 -31.02 27.64
CA ASN A 19 -9.77 -30.74 26.95
C ASN A 19 -9.82 -29.36 26.30
N LYS A 20 -8.72 -28.62 26.37
CA LYS A 20 -8.58 -27.34 25.71
C LYS A 20 -7.73 -27.50 24.48
N ILE A 21 -8.14 -26.84 23.37
CA ILE A 21 -7.35 -26.78 22.13
C ILE A 21 -6.08 -25.97 22.41
N ARG A 22 -4.95 -26.45 21.91
CA ARG A 22 -3.69 -25.69 21.95
C ARG A 22 -3.76 -24.56 20.95
N THR A 23 -3.44 -23.35 21.40
CA THR A 23 -3.45 -22.13 20.59
C THR A 23 -2.16 -21.36 20.77
N GLY A 24 -1.87 -20.48 19.80
CA GLY A 24 -0.83 -19.48 19.85
C GLY A 24 -1.36 -18.16 19.26
N ASN A 25 -0.44 -17.21 19.06
CA ASN A 25 -0.74 -15.88 18.60
C ASN A 25 -0.06 -15.60 17.26
N PHE A 26 -0.55 -14.60 16.57
CA PHE A 26 -0.03 -14.10 15.32
C PHE A 26 0.12 -12.57 15.37
N SER A 27 1.17 -12.05 14.79
CA SER A 27 1.38 -10.62 14.56
C SER A 27 1.81 -10.35 13.13
N LEU A 28 1.37 -9.22 12.59
CA LEU A 28 1.76 -8.74 11.27
C LEU A 28 2.28 -7.31 11.39
N THR A 29 3.30 -6.99 10.62
CA THR A 29 3.79 -5.62 10.41
C THR A 29 3.68 -5.27 8.95
N LYS A 30 2.96 -4.19 8.64
CA LYS A 30 2.86 -3.58 7.33
C LYS A 30 3.81 -2.39 7.24
N THR A 31 4.57 -2.32 6.17
CA THR A 31 5.43 -1.18 5.81
C THR A 31 5.16 -0.75 4.37
N THR A 32 5.58 0.46 4.04
CA THR A 32 5.61 0.99 2.67
C THR A 32 7.00 1.56 2.39
N ASP A 33 7.35 1.74 1.13
CA ASP A 33 8.64 2.27 0.68
C ASP A 33 8.93 3.69 1.19
N ASN A 34 7.89 4.47 1.49
CA ASN A 34 7.99 5.84 2.01
C ASN A 34 7.60 5.99 3.48
N GLY A 35 7.25 4.89 4.16
CA GLY A 35 6.80 4.89 5.56
C GLY A 35 5.42 5.49 5.81
N ALA A 36 4.69 5.93 4.76
CA ALA A 36 3.34 6.47 4.86
C ALA A 36 2.28 5.41 4.51
N ASN A 37 1.00 5.70 4.84
CA ASN A 37 -0.14 4.85 4.47
C ASN A 37 -0.01 3.38 4.90
N VAL A 38 0.52 3.15 6.10
CA VAL A 38 0.65 1.78 6.67
C VAL A 38 -0.64 1.27 7.31
N ALA A 39 -1.58 2.16 7.66
CA ALA A 39 -2.90 1.83 8.18
C ALA A 39 -3.87 1.46 7.05
N GLY A 40 -4.91 0.68 7.35
CA GLY A 40 -6.01 0.43 6.41
C GLY A 40 -5.81 -0.76 5.46
N TRP A 41 -4.67 -1.45 5.48
CA TRP A 41 -4.43 -2.65 4.67
C TRP A 41 -5.13 -3.87 5.27
N LYS A 42 -5.83 -4.61 4.42
CA LYS A 42 -6.62 -5.79 4.79
C LYS A 42 -5.85 -7.08 4.56
N PHE A 43 -5.93 -8.00 5.51
CA PHE A 43 -5.25 -9.30 5.47
C PHE A 43 -6.18 -10.43 5.87
N GLY A 44 -6.12 -11.55 5.13
CA GLY A 44 -6.78 -12.79 5.48
C GLY A 44 -5.76 -13.85 5.92
N ILE A 45 -6.16 -14.70 6.89
CA ILE A 45 -5.40 -15.87 7.33
C ILE A 45 -6.14 -17.12 6.85
N TYR A 46 -5.47 -17.94 6.06
CA TYR A 46 -6.04 -19.09 5.35
C TYR A 46 -5.38 -20.39 5.79
N SER A 47 -6.11 -21.50 5.68
CA SER A 47 -5.59 -22.85 5.97
C SER A 47 -4.87 -23.51 4.80
N ASP A 48 -4.97 -22.96 3.59
CA ASP A 48 -4.41 -23.51 2.35
C ASP A 48 -3.61 -22.46 1.57
N ALA A 49 -2.62 -22.92 0.79
CA ALA A 49 -1.73 -22.05 0.03
C ALA A 49 -2.42 -21.29 -1.11
N SER A 50 -3.54 -21.81 -1.61
CA SER A 50 -4.37 -21.14 -2.63
C SER A 50 -5.24 -20.04 -2.04
N CYS A 51 -5.25 -19.89 -0.70
CA CYS A 51 -6.06 -18.89 0.02
C CYS A 51 -7.55 -18.96 -0.33
N THR A 52 -8.10 -20.17 -0.36
CA THR A 52 -9.53 -20.42 -0.62
C THR A 52 -10.34 -20.58 0.66
N THR A 53 -9.71 -21.10 1.74
CA THR A 53 -10.38 -21.37 3.02
C THR A 53 -9.93 -20.37 4.07
N LEU A 54 -10.71 -19.32 4.25
CA LEU A 54 -10.46 -18.29 5.26
C LEU A 54 -10.66 -18.86 6.68
N VAL A 55 -9.66 -18.70 7.55
CA VAL A 55 -9.69 -19.11 8.95
C VAL A 55 -9.94 -17.92 9.87
N SER A 56 -9.35 -16.77 9.56
CA SER A 56 -9.49 -15.56 10.37
C SER A 56 -9.33 -14.31 9.51
N GLY A 57 -10.15 -13.30 9.74
CA GLY A 57 -10.11 -12.03 9.01
C GLY A 57 -11.37 -11.77 8.17
N PRO A 58 -11.33 -10.78 7.26
CA PRO A 58 -10.19 -9.88 7.05
C PRO A 58 -9.88 -9.01 8.27
N HIS A 59 -8.58 -8.89 8.59
CA HIS A 59 -8.06 -7.97 9.60
C HIS A 59 -7.50 -6.73 8.92
N THR A 60 -7.61 -5.58 9.57
CA THR A 60 -7.12 -4.30 9.03
C THR A 60 -5.96 -3.77 9.88
N THR A 61 -4.91 -3.28 9.25
CA THR A 61 -3.77 -2.67 9.95
C THR A 61 -4.18 -1.37 10.65
N ASP A 62 -3.66 -1.20 11.87
CA ASP A 62 -3.81 0.02 12.66
C ASP A 62 -2.92 1.18 12.15
N SER A 63 -2.93 2.31 12.87
CA SER A 63 -2.13 3.51 12.53
C SER A 63 -0.61 3.25 12.54
N SER A 64 -0.15 2.19 13.19
CA SER A 64 1.26 1.77 13.23
C SER A 64 1.58 0.63 12.25
N GLY A 65 0.64 0.26 11.39
CA GLY A 65 0.78 -0.84 10.43
C GLY A 65 0.73 -2.22 11.07
N LYS A 66 0.10 -2.38 12.24
CA LYS A 66 0.09 -3.63 12.99
C LYS A 66 -1.25 -4.35 12.92
N ILE A 67 -1.16 -5.69 12.95
CA ILE A 67 -2.28 -6.61 13.24
C ILE A 67 -1.81 -7.57 14.30
N SER A 68 -2.67 -7.85 15.30
CA SER A 68 -2.45 -8.87 16.31
C SER A 68 -3.68 -9.77 16.39
N VAL A 69 -3.48 -11.09 16.32
CA VAL A 69 -4.54 -12.10 16.42
C VAL A 69 -4.14 -13.11 17.49
N THR A 70 -5.03 -13.36 18.46
CA THR A 70 -4.79 -14.31 19.54
C THR A 70 -5.66 -15.53 19.41
N GLY A 71 -5.23 -16.66 20.01
CA GLY A 71 -6.06 -17.86 20.11
C GLY A 71 -6.19 -18.66 18.82
N LEU A 72 -5.31 -18.48 17.83
CA LEU A 72 -5.27 -19.33 16.66
C LEU A 72 -4.84 -20.76 17.06
N LYS A 73 -5.51 -21.77 16.52
CA LYS A 73 -5.08 -23.17 16.68
C LYS A 73 -3.66 -23.35 16.20
N ILE A 74 -2.90 -24.26 16.83
CA ILE A 74 -1.57 -24.62 16.32
C ILE A 74 -1.69 -25.23 14.91
N GLY A 75 -0.79 -24.86 14.00
CA GLY A 75 -0.82 -25.33 12.62
C GLY A 75 -0.11 -24.39 11.67
N THR A 76 -0.13 -24.75 10.39
CA THR A 76 0.40 -23.95 9.31
C THR A 76 -0.72 -23.16 8.64
N TYR A 77 -0.46 -21.89 8.39
CA TYR A 77 -1.39 -20.94 7.76
C TYR A 77 -0.70 -20.14 6.66
N TYR A 78 -1.52 -19.50 5.85
CA TYR A 78 -1.07 -18.61 4.77
C TYR A 78 -1.74 -17.26 4.96
N VAL A 79 -0.92 -16.22 4.99
CA VAL A 79 -1.36 -14.84 5.20
C VAL A 79 -1.34 -14.12 3.88
N LYS A 80 -2.47 -13.57 3.45
CA LYS A 80 -2.63 -12.88 2.17
C LYS A 80 -3.06 -11.44 2.37
N GLU A 81 -2.37 -10.52 1.70
CA GLU A 81 -2.82 -9.14 1.53
C GLU A 81 -3.99 -9.09 0.56
N LEU A 82 -5.05 -8.39 0.93
CA LEU A 82 -6.32 -8.32 0.19
C LEU A 82 -6.60 -6.93 -0.42
N GLY A 83 -5.66 -5.98 -0.27
CA GLY A 83 -5.80 -4.59 -0.68
C GLY A 83 -6.03 -3.62 0.47
N HIS A 84 -6.34 -2.38 0.16
CA HIS A 84 -6.54 -1.30 1.12
C HIS A 84 -8.03 -0.95 1.31
N THR A 85 -8.38 -0.28 2.41
CA THR A 85 -9.76 0.22 2.66
C THR A 85 -10.10 1.42 1.78
N ASP A 86 -9.10 2.21 1.38
CA ASP A 86 -9.22 3.33 0.44
C ASP A 86 -8.67 2.91 -0.92
N PRO A 87 -9.51 2.82 -1.98
CA PRO A 87 -9.07 2.45 -3.33
C PRO A 87 -8.05 3.40 -3.95
N ALA A 88 -8.05 4.68 -3.54
CA ALA A 88 -7.07 5.65 -4.05
C ALA A 88 -5.66 5.37 -3.50
N ILE A 89 -5.56 4.91 -2.26
CA ILE A 89 -4.29 4.46 -1.68
C ILE A 89 -3.88 3.12 -2.31
N GLU A 90 -4.82 2.18 -2.44
CA GLU A 90 -4.54 0.88 -3.07
C GLU A 90 -3.93 1.03 -4.46
N ALA A 91 -4.46 1.95 -5.28
CA ALA A 91 -3.99 2.20 -6.64
C ALA A 91 -2.57 2.79 -6.73
N MET A 92 -2.04 3.36 -5.63
CA MET A 92 -0.68 3.92 -5.59
C MET A 92 0.40 2.90 -5.27
N TYR A 93 0.05 1.68 -4.83
CA TYR A 93 1.00 0.72 -4.29
C TYR A 93 0.80 -0.67 -4.88
N SER A 94 1.91 -1.41 -5.01
CA SER A 94 1.91 -2.86 -5.23
C SER A 94 2.59 -3.57 -4.07
N CYS A 95 2.19 -4.83 -3.81
CA CYS A 95 2.82 -5.66 -2.79
C CYS A 95 4.19 -6.12 -3.28
N ALA A 96 5.26 -5.66 -2.61
CA ALA A 96 6.64 -6.01 -2.93
C ALA A 96 7.11 -7.26 -2.20
N SER A 97 6.33 -7.75 -1.21
CA SER A 97 6.62 -8.99 -0.47
C SER A 97 6.01 -10.21 -1.17
N GLU A 98 6.51 -11.40 -0.82
CA GLU A 98 5.80 -12.64 -1.15
C GLU A 98 4.36 -12.58 -0.63
N ASN A 99 3.40 -12.96 -1.48
CA ASN A 99 1.99 -12.91 -1.15
C ASN A 99 1.24 -14.09 -1.82
N PRO A 100 0.75 -15.11 -1.05
CA PRO A 100 0.69 -15.16 0.41
C PRO A 100 2.01 -15.58 1.09
N GLN A 101 2.18 -15.23 2.36
CA GLN A 101 3.28 -15.72 3.21
C GLN A 101 2.83 -16.88 4.09
N LYS A 102 3.66 -17.93 4.15
CA LYS A 102 3.44 -19.08 5.03
C LYS A 102 3.89 -18.76 6.45
N VAL A 103 3.08 -19.17 7.44
CA VAL A 103 3.37 -18.98 8.87
C VAL A 103 2.97 -20.23 9.66
N THR A 104 3.71 -20.54 10.72
CA THR A 104 3.40 -21.67 11.61
C THR A 104 3.11 -21.17 13.03
N ILE A 105 1.91 -21.46 13.52
CA ILE A 105 1.47 -21.13 14.87
C ILE A 105 1.85 -22.27 15.80
N THR A 106 2.61 -21.97 16.84
CA THR A 106 3.03 -22.92 17.89
C THR A 106 2.31 -22.65 19.19
N TYR A 107 2.23 -23.66 20.08
CA TYR A 107 1.53 -23.55 21.35
C TYR A 107 2.18 -22.48 22.25
N GLY A 108 1.37 -21.48 22.64
CA GLY A 108 1.79 -20.37 23.50
C GLY A 108 2.73 -19.36 22.83
N GLY A 109 3.17 -19.63 21.59
CA GLY A 109 4.06 -18.76 20.84
C GLY A 109 3.31 -17.65 20.09
N THR A 110 4.06 -16.65 19.62
CA THR A 110 3.61 -15.65 18.65
C THR A 110 4.41 -15.78 17.37
N ALA A 111 3.74 -16.13 16.29
CA ALA A 111 4.35 -16.13 14.95
C ALA A 111 4.17 -14.75 14.30
N SER A 112 5.14 -14.31 13.51
CA SER A 112 5.12 -12.98 12.88
C SER A 112 5.47 -13.04 11.41
N VAL A 113 4.86 -12.12 10.64
CA VAL A 113 5.19 -11.85 9.23
C VAL A 113 5.28 -10.34 9.01
N SER A 114 5.94 -9.95 7.93
CA SER A 114 5.98 -8.56 7.48
C SER A 114 5.64 -8.46 5.99
N PHE A 115 4.84 -7.46 5.64
CA PHE A 115 4.51 -7.13 4.27
C PHE A 115 4.95 -5.71 3.96
N GLN A 116 5.59 -5.54 2.82
CA GLN A 116 6.00 -4.25 2.30
C GLN A 116 5.28 -3.98 0.99
N ASN A 117 4.76 -2.76 0.82
CA ASN A 117 4.29 -2.26 -0.46
C ASN A 117 5.19 -1.14 -0.95
N SER A 118 5.37 -1.09 -2.27
CA SER A 118 6.11 -0.03 -2.96
C SER A 118 5.17 0.74 -3.87
N ARG A 119 5.40 2.05 -3.97
CA ARG A 119 4.62 2.89 -4.89
C ARG A 119 5.00 2.58 -6.34
N GLU A 120 4.00 2.56 -7.20
CA GLU A 120 4.20 2.44 -8.63
C GLU A 120 4.49 3.83 -9.22
N PRO A 121 5.58 4.01 -9.98
CA PRO A 121 5.86 5.27 -10.64
C PRO A 121 4.91 5.50 -11.82
N GLY A 122 4.50 6.75 -11.99
CA GLY A 122 3.72 7.23 -13.13
C GLY A 122 4.55 8.03 -14.12
N SER A 123 3.86 8.64 -15.06
CA SER A 123 4.46 9.57 -16.04
C SER A 123 3.56 10.78 -16.28
N VAL A 124 4.16 11.87 -16.71
CA VAL A 124 3.47 13.09 -17.12
C VAL A 124 3.81 13.40 -18.55
N LYS A 125 2.78 13.68 -19.37
CA LYS A 125 2.93 14.26 -20.70
C LYS A 125 2.43 15.69 -20.68
N ILE A 126 3.30 16.62 -21.05
CA ILE A 126 2.99 18.04 -21.23
C ILE A 126 2.90 18.33 -22.72
N VAL A 127 1.94 19.14 -23.12
CA VAL A 127 1.71 19.53 -24.51
C VAL A 127 1.70 21.05 -24.60
N LYS A 128 2.70 21.63 -25.26
CA LYS A 128 2.75 23.05 -25.62
C LYS A 128 1.84 23.28 -26.81
N LYS A 129 1.06 24.34 -26.73
CA LYS A 129 0.23 24.83 -27.83
C LYS A 129 0.53 26.31 -28.09
N THR A 130 0.42 26.70 -29.33
CA THR A 130 0.42 28.10 -29.77
C THR A 130 -0.86 28.36 -30.54
N ASN A 131 -1.23 29.64 -30.72
CA ASN A 131 -2.41 30.03 -31.48
C ASN A 131 -2.27 29.77 -32.99
N THR A 132 -1.04 29.61 -33.47
CA THR A 132 -0.76 29.28 -34.87
C THR A 132 -0.62 27.78 -35.13
N GLY A 133 -0.50 26.97 -34.09
CA GLY A 133 -0.20 25.54 -34.19
C GLY A 133 1.21 25.20 -34.62
N SER A 134 2.10 26.23 -34.74
CA SER A 134 3.51 26.10 -35.11
C SER A 134 4.45 26.60 -34.01
N ASN A 135 5.78 26.53 -34.21
CA ASN A 135 6.78 26.95 -33.23
C ASN A 135 6.61 26.29 -31.86
N LEU A 136 6.42 24.97 -31.83
CA LEU A 136 6.16 24.18 -30.65
C LEU A 136 7.41 23.70 -29.92
N SER A 137 8.57 23.69 -30.62
CA SER A 137 9.86 23.24 -30.10
C SER A 137 10.59 24.34 -29.32
N GLY A 138 11.41 23.92 -28.35
CA GLY A 138 12.32 24.80 -27.62
C GLY A 138 11.74 25.55 -26.43
N TRP A 139 10.44 25.37 -26.14
CA TRP A 139 9.81 25.97 -24.96
C TRP A 139 10.27 25.27 -23.70
N GLN A 140 10.59 26.04 -22.66
CA GLN A 140 10.99 25.49 -21.37
C GLN A 140 9.82 25.50 -20.38
N ILE A 141 9.55 24.34 -19.78
CA ILE A 141 8.52 24.17 -18.77
C ILE A 141 9.18 23.72 -17.47
N GLY A 142 9.05 24.53 -16.44
CA GLY A 142 9.47 24.19 -15.09
C GLY A 142 8.44 23.29 -14.41
N ILE A 143 8.91 22.23 -13.73
CA ILE A 143 8.08 21.32 -12.93
C ILE A 143 8.54 21.41 -11.48
N TYR A 144 7.58 21.58 -10.57
CA TYR A 144 7.83 21.90 -9.16
C TYR A 144 7.01 21.03 -8.24
N THR A 145 7.50 20.85 -7.00
CA THR A 145 6.80 20.13 -5.93
C THR A 145 5.91 21.04 -5.09
N ASP A 146 5.98 22.35 -5.30
CA ASP A 146 5.19 23.36 -4.57
C ASP A 146 4.44 24.30 -5.52
N SER A 147 3.27 24.79 -5.09
CA SER A 147 2.41 25.68 -5.87
C SER A 147 3.01 27.08 -6.13
N ALA A 148 3.99 27.49 -5.31
CA ALA A 148 4.74 28.72 -5.50
C ALA A 148 5.83 28.60 -6.58
N CYS A 149 6.04 27.39 -7.13
CA CYS A 149 7.05 27.09 -8.15
C CYS A 149 8.48 27.50 -7.72
N THR A 150 8.84 27.21 -6.47
CA THR A 150 10.17 27.51 -5.89
C THR A 150 11.06 26.28 -5.75
N LYS A 151 10.46 25.06 -5.74
CA LYS A 151 11.15 23.78 -5.53
C LYS A 151 11.08 22.91 -6.78
N PRO A 152 12.00 23.07 -7.77
CA PRO A 152 11.98 22.28 -8.98
C PRO A 152 12.29 20.80 -8.70
N ILE A 153 11.71 19.90 -9.51
CA ILE A 153 12.14 18.49 -9.54
C ILE A 153 13.48 18.36 -10.31
N SER A 154 14.14 17.22 -10.12
CA SER A 154 15.39 16.93 -10.85
C SER A 154 15.17 16.99 -12.37
N GLY A 155 16.07 17.65 -13.08
CA GLY A 155 16.00 17.86 -14.53
C GLY A 155 15.12 19.01 -15.00
N SER A 156 14.38 19.67 -14.11
CA SER A 156 13.58 20.87 -14.43
C SER A 156 14.51 22.10 -14.63
N PRO A 157 14.22 22.99 -15.62
CA PRO A 157 13.12 22.94 -16.59
C PRO A 157 13.37 21.95 -17.74
N PHE A 158 12.27 21.44 -18.31
CA PHE A 158 12.27 20.53 -19.46
C PHE A 158 11.95 21.32 -20.73
N THR A 159 12.53 20.89 -21.88
CA THR A 159 12.36 21.56 -23.15
C THR A 159 11.45 20.76 -24.08
N THR A 160 10.49 21.43 -24.75
CA THR A 160 9.58 20.79 -25.70
C THR A 160 10.31 20.32 -26.96
N GLY A 161 9.97 19.13 -27.44
CA GLY A 161 10.40 18.59 -28.73
C GLY A 161 9.70 19.26 -29.92
N ALA A 162 10.01 18.78 -31.13
CA ALA A 162 9.45 19.30 -32.38
C ALA A 162 7.93 19.19 -32.45
N ASP A 163 7.35 18.19 -31.78
CA ASP A 163 5.91 17.97 -31.66
C ASP A 163 5.25 18.79 -30.51
N GLY A 164 6.04 19.62 -29.85
CA GLY A 164 5.57 20.43 -28.71
C GLY A 164 5.36 19.62 -27.43
N THR A 165 5.86 18.39 -27.32
CA THR A 165 5.64 17.56 -26.15
C THR A 165 6.88 17.42 -25.27
N ILE A 166 6.62 17.17 -23.96
CA ILE A 166 7.57 16.71 -22.95
C ILE A 166 6.96 15.48 -22.31
N THR A 167 7.71 14.39 -22.19
CA THR A 167 7.31 13.21 -21.40
C THR A 167 8.33 13.00 -20.28
N ILE A 168 7.84 12.94 -19.04
CA ILE A 168 8.65 12.70 -17.84
C ILE A 168 8.16 11.40 -17.23
N ASN A 169 9.03 10.40 -17.19
CA ASN A 169 8.72 9.06 -16.68
C ASN A 169 9.28 8.88 -15.25
N ASN A 170 8.88 7.78 -14.60
CA ASN A 170 9.35 7.36 -13.27
C ASN A 170 9.10 8.40 -12.17
N LEU A 171 7.98 9.09 -12.25
CA LEU A 171 7.52 10.01 -11.22
C LEU A 171 6.73 9.27 -10.16
N MET A 172 7.15 9.38 -8.90
CA MET A 172 6.37 8.82 -7.79
C MET A 172 5.06 9.57 -7.61
N PRO A 173 3.96 8.88 -7.19
CA PRO A 173 2.65 9.48 -6.95
C PRO A 173 2.74 10.70 -6.04
N GLN A 174 2.40 11.87 -6.58
CA GLN A 174 2.44 13.16 -5.90
C GLN A 174 1.69 14.22 -6.70
N THR A 175 1.45 15.38 -6.09
CA THR A 175 0.99 16.57 -6.80
C THR A 175 2.20 17.38 -7.25
N LEU A 176 2.25 17.71 -8.53
CA LEU A 176 3.26 18.57 -9.15
C LEU A 176 2.61 19.82 -9.74
N TYR A 177 3.44 20.82 -10.00
CA TYR A 177 3.02 22.10 -10.57
C TYR A 177 3.90 22.41 -11.77
N ALA A 178 3.26 22.69 -12.91
CA ALA A 178 3.95 23.07 -14.13
C ALA A 178 3.79 24.57 -14.40
N LYS A 179 4.87 25.23 -14.77
CA LYS A 179 4.87 26.63 -15.17
C LYS A 179 5.80 26.82 -16.34
N GLU A 180 5.36 27.60 -17.34
CA GLU A 180 6.21 28.00 -18.43
C GLU A 180 7.32 28.94 -17.94
N VAL A 181 8.57 28.67 -18.34
CA VAL A 181 9.70 29.53 -18.02
C VAL A 181 9.69 30.71 -19.01
N PRO A 182 9.70 31.97 -18.54
CA PRO A 182 9.72 33.13 -19.41
C PRO A 182 10.91 33.11 -20.35
N VAL A 183 10.64 33.30 -21.64
CA VAL A 183 11.66 33.54 -22.67
C VAL A 183 11.60 34.99 -23.08
N ASN A 184 12.74 35.58 -23.38
CA ASN A 184 12.80 36.97 -23.89
C ASN A 184 12.58 36.97 -25.43
N ASP A 185 11.32 36.65 -25.80
CA ASP A 185 10.90 36.62 -27.21
C ASP A 185 9.79 37.67 -27.42
N PRO A 186 10.00 38.68 -28.29
CA PRO A 186 9.05 39.74 -28.50
C PRO A 186 7.79 39.32 -29.26
N PHE A 187 7.77 38.11 -29.85
CA PHE A 187 6.66 37.64 -30.68
C PHE A 187 5.61 36.86 -29.89
N TRP A 188 5.91 36.39 -28.63
CA TRP A 188 5.05 35.54 -27.89
C TRP A 188 4.66 36.12 -26.51
N ILE A 189 3.37 35.99 -26.19
CA ILE A 189 2.89 36.23 -24.84
C ILE A 189 3.00 34.89 -24.11
N ILE A 190 3.77 34.87 -23.04
CA ILE A 190 4.01 33.68 -22.24
C ILE A 190 2.79 33.38 -21.37
N ASP A 191 2.38 32.11 -21.30
CA ASP A 191 1.36 31.67 -20.36
C ASP A 191 1.98 31.59 -18.95
N SER A 192 1.62 32.57 -18.11
CA SER A 192 2.12 32.66 -16.74
C SER A 192 1.34 31.78 -15.75
N SER A 193 0.34 31.05 -16.20
CA SER A 193 -0.50 30.20 -15.34
C SER A 193 0.31 29.02 -14.78
N VAL A 194 -0.08 28.60 -13.56
CA VAL A 194 0.45 27.37 -12.93
C VAL A 194 -0.56 26.27 -13.11
N GLN A 195 -0.15 25.18 -13.75
CA GLN A 195 -0.96 23.99 -13.96
C GLN A 195 -0.70 22.97 -12.87
N THR A 196 -1.75 22.43 -12.25
CA THR A 196 -1.63 21.36 -11.24
C THR A 196 -1.67 19.99 -11.93
N ILE A 197 -0.74 19.12 -11.60
CA ILE A 197 -0.59 17.78 -12.15
C ILE A 197 -0.68 16.77 -11.01
N LYS A 198 -1.49 15.75 -11.16
CA LYS A 198 -1.51 14.57 -10.26
C LYS A 198 -0.86 13.40 -11.00
N VAL A 199 0.21 12.89 -10.41
CA VAL A 199 0.89 11.67 -10.87
C VAL A 199 0.38 10.49 -10.07
#